data_00faaf59ab6910fd6edf0caf26f93ba7
#
_entry.id   00faaf59ab6910fd6edf0caf26f93ba7
#
_cell.length_a   1.000
_cell.length_b   1.000
_cell.length_c   1.000
_cell.angle_alpha   90.00
_cell.angle_beta   90.00
_cell.angle_gamma   90.00
#
_symmetry.space_group_name_H-M   'P 1'
#
loop_
_entity.id
_entity.type
_entity.pdbx_description
1 polymer ?
#
loop_
_entity_poly.entity_id
_entity_poly.type
_entity_poly.pdbx_seq_one_letter_code
_entity_poly.pdbx_strand_id
1 'polypeptide(L)'
;MTLSDLGQTHKRGVSGYTSKLLKTGQTTQYDSELDDGYYEVGVAKSYTVNTTGAQSGTTNVDLAHYISGAGAISFNNTTKKITDSGSGLAIFKTGDIILTSSANNPGPFTVTTGNVAGEIVCSGATFTDETPAGAVTISKREAISNNTVLDNNTGLTWLRYPSLKMGAKSNGALIYRESLYDIWAYLAAANAASVGGYNDWRIPNVTELHTLAEYEYPQAYPNSTAFPSFGVSLAGIWSSTVDVYNGSARHCYYNYFAGCFGNEHNTTPWFVLLVRGGTA
;
A
#
# COMPACT_ATOMS: atom_id res chain seq x y z
N MET A 1 40.25 15.79 -31.39
CA MET A 1 39.50 15.07 -30.37
C MET A 1 38.04 15.22 -30.76
N THR A 2 37.40 14.17 -31.22
CA THR A 2 35.97 14.22 -31.63
C THR A 2 35.07 14.04 -30.43
N LEU A 3 33.81 14.48 -30.47
CA LEU A 3 32.82 14.27 -29.43
C LEU A 3 32.67 12.77 -29.07
N SER A 4 32.93 11.88 -30.05
CA SER A 4 32.96 10.44 -29.85
C SER A 4 34.08 9.94 -28.93
N ASP A 5 35.23 10.66 -28.91
CA ASP A 5 36.37 10.31 -28.07
C ASP A 5 36.15 10.71 -26.61
N LEU A 6 35.40 11.79 -26.36
CA LEU A 6 34.99 12.19 -25.01
C LEU A 6 33.99 11.22 -24.38
N GLY A 7 33.02 10.73 -25.16
CA GLY A 7 32.06 9.75 -24.69
C GLY A 7 32.68 8.39 -24.36
N GLN A 8 33.64 7.94 -25.16
CA GLN A 8 34.35 6.66 -24.89
C GLN A 8 35.27 6.73 -23.67
N THR A 9 35.90 7.89 -23.41
CA THR A 9 36.75 8.09 -22.24
C THR A 9 35.91 8.10 -20.95
N HIS A 10 34.70 8.62 -20.97
CA HIS A 10 33.82 8.59 -19.80
C HIS A 10 33.27 7.18 -19.49
N LYS A 11 32.90 6.38 -20.50
CA LYS A 11 32.55 4.96 -20.29
C LYS A 11 33.71 4.12 -19.76
N ARG A 12 34.97 4.49 -20.05
CA ARG A 12 36.17 3.75 -19.60
C ARG A 12 36.77 4.27 -18.30
N GLY A 13 36.44 5.46 -17.84
CA GLY A 13 37.23 6.21 -16.86
C GLY A 13 36.73 6.21 -15.43
N VAL A 14 35.62 5.58 -15.11
CA VAL A 14 35.08 5.62 -13.75
C VAL A 14 35.38 4.32 -12.95
N SER A 15 36.59 3.81 -13.11
CA SER A 15 37.11 2.76 -12.21
C SER A 15 37.66 3.37 -10.91
N GLY A 16 36.86 4.13 -10.20
CA GLY A 16 37.29 4.79 -8.96
C GLY A 16 36.17 5.39 -8.14
N TYR A 17 34.98 5.50 -8.72
CA TYR A 17 33.81 5.89 -7.93
C TYR A 17 33.30 4.68 -7.16
N THR A 18 33.62 4.60 -5.88
CA THR A 18 32.97 3.72 -4.91
C THR A 18 31.56 4.19 -4.57
N SER A 19 30.95 4.96 -5.46
CA SER A 19 29.59 5.46 -5.30
C SER A 19 28.61 4.30 -5.29
N LYS A 20 27.92 4.14 -4.19
CA LYS A 20 26.80 3.19 -4.05
C LYS A 20 25.49 3.75 -4.66
N LEU A 21 25.57 4.79 -5.48
CA LEU A 21 24.39 5.30 -6.18
C LEU A 21 23.89 4.27 -7.18
N LEU A 22 22.58 4.07 -7.16
CA LEU A 22 21.91 3.17 -8.10
C LEU A 22 21.83 3.82 -9.48
N LYS A 23 21.87 2.99 -10.52
CA LYS A 23 21.48 3.43 -11.86
C LYS A 23 20.03 3.88 -11.85
N THR A 24 19.68 4.86 -12.70
CA THR A 24 18.28 5.28 -12.90
C THR A 24 17.43 4.19 -13.52
N GLY A 25 18.06 3.23 -14.21
CA GLY A 25 17.39 2.17 -14.97
C GLY A 25 17.10 2.55 -16.42
N GLN A 26 17.40 3.79 -16.82
CA GLN A 26 17.30 4.20 -18.22
C GLN A 26 18.41 3.50 -19.03
N THR A 27 18.01 2.71 -20.02
CA THR A 27 18.92 1.99 -20.94
C THR A 27 18.84 2.53 -22.36
N THR A 28 17.78 3.27 -22.67
CA THR A 28 17.56 3.91 -23.97
C THR A 28 18.05 5.36 -23.92
N GLN A 29 18.85 5.75 -24.89
CA GLN A 29 19.20 7.15 -25.09
C GLN A 29 18.06 7.87 -25.81
N TYR A 30 17.39 8.81 -25.11
CA TYR A 30 16.26 9.58 -25.65
C TYR A 30 16.68 10.93 -26.20
N ASP A 31 17.85 11.44 -25.78
CA ASP A 31 18.39 12.72 -26.20
C ASP A 31 19.71 12.51 -26.97
N SER A 32 19.94 13.31 -27.99
CA SER A 32 21.22 13.39 -28.71
C SER A 32 22.35 13.96 -27.87
N GLU A 33 22.03 14.57 -26.72
CA GLU A 33 22.94 15.29 -25.82
C GLU A 33 23.56 14.37 -24.75
N LEU A 34 23.62 13.03 -24.97
CA LEU A 34 24.26 12.08 -24.08
C LEU A 34 23.62 12.02 -22.69
N ASP A 35 22.34 11.65 -22.66
CA ASP A 35 21.57 11.46 -21.45
C ASP A 35 22.01 10.21 -20.64
N ASP A 36 21.29 9.91 -19.58
CA ASP A 36 21.60 8.83 -18.65
C ASP A 36 21.57 7.43 -19.31
N GLY A 37 20.75 7.25 -20.34
CA GLY A 37 20.72 6.02 -21.15
C GLY A 37 22.03 5.78 -21.93
N TYR A 38 22.77 6.85 -22.24
CA TYR A 38 24.09 6.74 -22.84
C TYR A 38 25.17 6.40 -21.82
N TYR A 39 25.17 7.08 -20.67
CA TYR A 39 26.23 6.92 -19.68
C TYR A 39 26.08 5.69 -18.81
N GLU A 40 24.86 5.32 -18.47
CA GLU A 40 24.52 4.18 -17.59
C GLU A 40 25.38 4.10 -16.32
N VAL A 41 25.64 5.25 -15.68
CA VAL A 41 26.50 5.34 -14.50
C VAL A 41 25.78 4.85 -13.25
N GLY A 42 26.49 4.11 -12.39
CA GLY A 42 25.97 3.65 -11.10
C GLY A 42 25.96 2.13 -11.00
N VAL A 43 25.39 1.65 -9.90
CA VAL A 43 25.23 0.21 -9.61
C VAL A 43 23.88 -0.27 -10.14
N ALA A 44 23.87 -1.35 -10.92
CA ALA A 44 22.64 -1.95 -11.40
C ALA A 44 21.77 -2.42 -10.23
N LYS A 45 20.46 -2.19 -10.33
CA LYS A 45 19.49 -2.68 -9.35
C LYS A 45 19.43 -4.20 -9.39
N SER A 46 19.33 -4.81 -8.22
CA SER A 46 19.32 -6.26 -8.06
C SER A 46 18.32 -6.65 -6.98
N TYR A 47 17.47 -7.63 -7.28
CA TYR A 47 16.37 -8.05 -6.41
C TYR A 47 16.36 -9.57 -6.22
N THR A 48 16.02 -10.00 -5.00
CA THR A 48 15.70 -11.39 -4.68
C THR A 48 14.23 -11.50 -4.30
N VAL A 49 13.46 -12.26 -5.06
CA VAL A 49 12.03 -12.48 -4.81
C VAL A 49 11.85 -13.72 -3.93
N ASN A 50 11.16 -13.56 -2.81
CA ASN A 50 10.86 -14.62 -1.86
C ASN A 50 9.35 -14.92 -1.87
N THR A 51 9.04 -16.19 -2.21
CA THR A 51 7.65 -16.68 -2.37
C THR A 51 7.41 -18.04 -1.72
N THR A 52 8.34 -18.48 -0.84
CA THR A 52 8.31 -19.78 -0.19
C THR A 52 8.32 -19.66 1.32
N GLY A 53 7.96 -20.73 2.02
CA GLY A 53 7.92 -20.72 3.49
C GLY A 53 6.95 -19.66 4.02
N ALA A 54 7.40 -18.86 4.97
CA ALA A 54 6.59 -17.77 5.56
C ALA A 54 6.21 -16.67 4.56
N GLN A 55 6.94 -16.54 3.43
CA GLN A 55 6.65 -15.60 2.35
C GLN A 55 5.72 -16.18 1.28
N SER A 56 5.09 -17.33 1.51
CA SER A 56 4.10 -17.91 0.59
C SER A 56 2.67 -17.57 0.97
N GLY A 57 1.77 -17.58 -0.02
CA GLY A 57 0.34 -17.40 0.21
C GLY A 57 -0.05 -16.00 0.68
N THR A 58 -1.09 -15.93 1.51
CA THR A 58 -1.65 -14.68 2.03
C THR A 58 -1.87 -14.77 3.54
N THR A 59 -1.82 -13.63 4.20
CA THR A 59 -2.22 -13.45 5.61
C THR A 59 -3.43 -12.54 5.67
N ASN A 60 -4.43 -12.94 6.45
CA ASN A 60 -5.61 -12.12 6.68
C ASN A 60 -5.33 -11.06 7.75
N VAL A 61 -5.72 -9.82 7.46
CA VAL A 61 -5.73 -8.71 8.42
C VAL A 61 -7.14 -8.14 8.51
N ASP A 62 -7.56 -7.81 9.71
CA ASP A 62 -8.88 -7.24 9.97
C ASP A 62 -8.74 -5.75 10.23
N LEU A 63 -9.20 -4.94 9.28
CA LEU A 63 -9.09 -3.48 9.32
C LEU A 63 -10.42 -2.87 9.73
N ALA A 64 -10.42 -2.04 10.78
CA ALA A 64 -11.60 -1.28 11.19
C ALA A 64 -12.09 -0.43 10.00
N HIS A 65 -13.33 -0.68 9.59
CA HIS A 65 -13.89 -0.09 8.37
C HIS A 65 -15.03 0.87 8.65
N TYR A 66 -15.78 0.64 9.71
CA TYR A 66 -16.89 1.47 10.14
C TYR A 66 -17.01 1.44 11.67
N ILE A 67 -17.32 2.58 12.27
CA ILE A 67 -17.66 2.69 13.69
C ILE A 67 -19.04 3.35 13.76
N SER A 68 -20.02 2.64 14.29
CA SER A 68 -21.37 3.14 14.44
C SER A 68 -21.52 4.13 15.58
N GLY A 69 -22.62 4.88 15.58
CA GLY A 69 -23.12 5.51 16.80
C GLY A 69 -23.50 4.48 17.88
N ALA A 70 -23.54 4.89 19.12
CA ALA A 70 -24.02 4.06 20.23
C ALA A 70 -25.50 3.67 19.99
N GLY A 71 -25.82 2.38 20.13
CA GLY A 71 -27.16 1.87 19.93
C GLY A 71 -27.66 1.88 18.46
N ALA A 72 -26.78 2.21 17.50
CA ALA A 72 -27.18 2.34 16.11
C ALA A 72 -27.26 1.01 15.35
N ILE A 73 -26.45 0.02 15.75
CA ILE A 73 -26.39 -1.30 15.09
C ILE A 73 -27.40 -2.25 15.74
N SER A 74 -28.08 -3.04 14.89
CA SER A 74 -28.89 -4.18 15.32
C SER A 74 -28.56 -5.41 14.49
N PHE A 75 -28.57 -6.57 15.14
CA PHE A 75 -28.39 -7.89 14.52
C PHE A 75 -29.71 -8.64 14.56
N ASN A 76 -30.13 -9.20 13.45
CA ASN A 76 -31.38 -9.99 13.37
C ASN A 76 -31.15 -11.34 12.72
N ASN A 77 -31.34 -12.41 13.49
CA ASN A 77 -31.09 -13.77 13.03
C ASN A 77 -32.14 -14.26 12.04
N THR A 78 -33.39 -13.82 12.14
CA THR A 78 -34.47 -14.24 11.23
C THR A 78 -34.23 -13.67 9.83
N THR A 79 -33.92 -12.40 9.72
CA THR A 79 -33.70 -11.73 8.43
C THR A 79 -32.24 -11.79 7.93
N LYS A 80 -31.35 -12.30 8.78
CA LYS A 80 -29.90 -12.35 8.50
C LYS A 80 -29.27 -10.97 8.19
N LYS A 81 -29.80 -9.95 8.86
CA LYS A 81 -29.41 -8.56 8.63
C LYS A 81 -28.60 -7.99 9.79
N ILE A 82 -27.66 -7.14 9.43
CA ILE A 82 -27.10 -6.12 10.31
C ILE A 82 -27.68 -4.80 9.81
N THR A 83 -28.36 -4.06 10.69
CA THR A 83 -28.95 -2.75 10.35
C THR A 83 -28.24 -1.63 11.11
N ASP A 84 -28.21 -0.46 10.53
CA ASP A 84 -27.60 0.74 11.10
C ASP A 84 -28.49 1.95 10.92
N SER A 85 -28.98 2.50 12.02
CA SER A 85 -29.77 3.75 12.01
C SER A 85 -28.95 4.97 11.56
N GLY A 86 -27.64 4.90 11.63
CA GLY A 86 -26.71 5.93 11.13
C GLY A 86 -26.45 5.88 9.63
N SER A 87 -26.96 4.84 8.93
CA SER A 87 -26.85 4.67 7.47
C SER A 87 -25.42 4.56 6.92
N GLY A 88 -24.46 4.06 7.71
CA GLY A 88 -23.04 3.96 7.34
C GLY A 88 -22.65 2.68 6.59
N LEU A 89 -23.58 1.71 6.40
CA LEU A 89 -23.25 0.38 5.91
C LEU A 89 -23.09 0.26 4.39
N ALA A 90 -23.36 1.33 3.62
CA ALA A 90 -23.22 1.32 2.15
C ALA A 90 -21.80 1.02 1.63
N ILE A 91 -20.81 1.12 2.50
CA ILE A 91 -19.40 0.86 2.19
C ILE A 91 -19.08 -0.61 2.02
N PHE A 92 -19.85 -1.51 2.64
CA PHE A 92 -19.68 -2.96 2.52
C PHE A 92 -20.32 -3.48 1.24
N LYS A 93 -19.58 -4.34 0.54
CA LYS A 93 -19.98 -4.91 -0.75
C LYS A 93 -20.27 -6.40 -0.61
N THR A 94 -21.05 -6.93 -1.51
CA THR A 94 -21.25 -8.38 -1.64
C THR A 94 -19.90 -9.08 -1.83
N GLY A 95 -19.66 -10.10 -1.02
CA GLY A 95 -18.42 -10.87 -0.97
C GLY A 95 -17.44 -10.41 0.12
N ASP A 96 -17.63 -9.25 0.73
CA ASP A 96 -16.80 -8.81 1.85
C ASP A 96 -16.94 -9.78 3.04
N ILE A 97 -15.84 -10.05 3.70
CA ILE A 97 -15.81 -10.76 4.99
C ILE A 97 -15.65 -9.72 6.08
N ILE A 98 -16.59 -9.69 7.00
CA ILE A 98 -16.64 -8.71 8.08
C ILE A 98 -16.59 -9.35 9.46
N LEU A 99 -16.01 -8.61 10.40
CA LEU A 99 -16.04 -8.89 11.84
C LEU A 99 -16.64 -7.71 12.56
N THR A 100 -17.18 -7.94 13.74
CA THR A 100 -17.73 -6.86 14.55
C THR A 100 -17.16 -6.88 15.97
N SER A 101 -17.18 -5.74 16.64
CA SER A 101 -16.82 -5.66 18.07
C SER A 101 -17.93 -6.10 19.02
N SER A 102 -19.08 -6.55 18.51
CA SER A 102 -20.13 -7.12 19.36
C SER A 102 -19.66 -8.45 19.95
N ALA A 103 -19.78 -8.60 21.26
CA ALA A 103 -19.39 -9.82 21.96
C ALA A 103 -20.24 -11.03 21.54
N ASN A 104 -21.53 -10.83 21.21
CA ASN A 104 -22.46 -11.89 20.82
C ASN A 104 -22.42 -12.18 19.32
N ASN A 105 -21.91 -11.24 18.52
CA ASN A 105 -21.85 -11.34 17.06
C ASN A 105 -20.47 -10.96 16.51
N PRO A 106 -19.38 -11.61 16.92
CA PRO A 106 -18.02 -11.19 16.51
C PRO A 106 -17.70 -11.48 15.04
N GLY A 107 -18.39 -12.41 14.40
CA GLY A 107 -18.07 -12.86 13.04
C GLY A 107 -17.06 -14.01 13.01
N PRO A 108 -16.42 -14.31 11.87
CA PRO A 108 -16.56 -13.60 10.59
C PRO A 108 -17.91 -13.87 9.89
N PHE A 109 -18.43 -12.86 9.19
CA PHE A 109 -19.65 -12.97 8.39
C PHE A 109 -19.35 -12.60 6.93
N THR A 110 -19.92 -13.34 5.98
CA THR A 110 -19.83 -12.98 4.56
C THR A 110 -21.05 -12.14 4.17
N VAL A 111 -20.81 -10.95 3.64
CA VAL A 111 -21.85 -10.07 3.12
C VAL A 111 -22.41 -10.66 1.83
N THR A 112 -23.69 -10.98 1.81
CA THR A 112 -24.38 -11.52 0.63
C THR A 112 -25.17 -10.46 -0.12
N THR A 113 -25.59 -9.38 0.57
CA THR A 113 -26.14 -8.18 -0.05
C THR A 113 -25.54 -6.96 0.68
N GLY A 114 -24.81 -6.15 -0.05
CA GLY A 114 -24.16 -4.94 0.44
C GLY A 114 -24.53 -3.73 -0.41
N ASN A 115 -23.82 -2.62 -0.18
CA ASN A 115 -23.99 -1.34 -0.85
C ASN A 115 -25.36 -0.67 -0.57
N VAL A 116 -25.93 -0.96 0.60
CA VAL A 116 -27.16 -0.34 1.12
C VAL A 116 -26.82 0.45 2.38
N ALA A 117 -27.25 1.70 2.48
CA ALA A 117 -26.81 2.60 3.53
C ALA A 117 -27.18 2.13 4.95
N GLY A 118 -28.40 1.65 5.13
CA GLY A 118 -28.92 1.27 6.45
C GLY A 118 -28.84 -0.22 6.76
N GLU A 119 -28.41 -1.08 5.84
CA GLU A 119 -28.38 -2.51 6.09
C GLU A 119 -27.40 -3.28 5.23
N ILE A 120 -26.92 -4.41 5.75
CA ILE A 120 -26.24 -5.48 5.01
C ILE A 120 -26.86 -6.82 5.36
N VAL A 121 -26.87 -7.75 4.41
CA VAL A 121 -27.37 -9.11 4.60
C VAL A 121 -26.19 -10.09 4.59
N CYS A 122 -26.20 -11.04 5.53
CA CYS A 122 -25.22 -12.11 5.63
C CYS A 122 -25.99 -13.47 5.69
N SER A 123 -26.48 -13.94 4.57
CA SER A 123 -27.47 -15.04 4.49
C SER A 123 -27.03 -16.35 5.16
N GLY A 124 -25.73 -16.63 5.25
CA GLY A 124 -25.16 -17.79 5.94
C GLY A 124 -24.85 -17.56 7.42
N ALA A 125 -25.08 -16.35 7.94
CA ALA A 125 -24.73 -16.03 9.32
C ALA A 125 -25.72 -16.62 10.31
N THR A 126 -25.23 -16.91 11.52
CA THR A 126 -26.04 -17.13 12.70
C THR A 126 -25.80 -15.96 13.64
N PHE A 127 -26.84 -15.15 13.82
CA PHE A 127 -26.75 -13.99 14.74
C PHE A 127 -27.45 -14.32 16.07
N THR A 128 -26.98 -13.70 17.12
CA THR A 128 -27.79 -13.45 18.33
C THR A 128 -28.53 -12.14 18.11
N ASP A 129 -29.85 -12.16 18.22
CA ASP A 129 -30.70 -10.98 18.10
C ASP A 129 -30.31 -9.97 19.19
N GLU A 130 -29.79 -8.84 18.81
CA GLU A 130 -29.37 -7.78 19.75
C GLU A 130 -29.29 -6.40 19.11
N THR A 131 -29.37 -5.38 19.96
CA THR A 131 -29.01 -4.00 19.66
C THR A 131 -28.00 -3.56 20.72
N PRO A 132 -26.68 -3.66 20.46
CA PRO A 132 -25.66 -3.28 21.43
C PRO A 132 -25.83 -1.80 21.82
N ALA A 133 -25.80 -1.50 23.12
CA ALA A 133 -25.97 -0.13 23.62
C ALA A 133 -24.79 0.79 23.27
N GLY A 134 -23.59 0.21 23.11
CA GLY A 134 -22.37 0.94 22.72
C GLY A 134 -22.22 1.05 21.21
N ALA A 135 -21.22 1.79 20.80
CA ALA A 135 -20.79 1.82 19.40
C ALA A 135 -20.22 0.43 18.98
N VAL A 136 -20.53 0.02 17.77
CA VAL A 136 -20.01 -1.21 17.18
C VAL A 136 -19.03 -0.86 16.09
N THR A 137 -17.80 -1.39 16.20
CA THR A 137 -16.82 -1.35 15.12
C THR A 137 -17.06 -2.53 14.20
N ILE A 138 -17.18 -2.27 12.90
CA ILE A 138 -17.22 -3.32 11.87
C ILE A 138 -15.89 -3.26 11.11
N SER A 139 -15.14 -4.36 11.15
CA SER A 139 -13.86 -4.52 10.46
C SER A 139 -14.08 -5.32 9.20
N LYS A 140 -13.35 -4.98 8.14
CA LYS A 140 -13.29 -5.78 6.92
C LYS A 140 -12.01 -6.58 6.92
N ARG A 141 -12.11 -7.86 6.55
CA ARG A 141 -10.96 -8.75 6.39
C ARG A 141 -10.34 -8.57 5.02
N GLU A 142 -9.05 -8.31 4.99
CA GLU A 142 -8.25 -8.20 3.78
C GLU A 142 -7.18 -9.30 3.76
N ALA A 143 -7.00 -9.92 2.61
CA ALA A 143 -5.93 -10.90 2.39
C ALA A 143 -4.72 -10.22 1.79
N ILE A 144 -3.62 -10.15 2.55
CA ILE A 144 -2.37 -9.55 2.12
C ILE A 144 -1.42 -10.65 1.66
N SER A 145 -0.81 -10.48 0.48
CA SER A 145 0.22 -11.41 0.01
C SER A 145 1.44 -11.39 0.92
N ASN A 146 1.93 -12.56 1.27
CA ASN A 146 3.14 -12.74 2.07
C ASN A 146 4.43 -12.62 1.26
N ASN A 147 4.35 -12.51 -0.07
CA ASN A 147 5.52 -12.45 -0.91
C ASN A 147 6.35 -11.19 -0.63
N THR A 148 7.65 -11.35 -0.60
CA THR A 148 8.59 -10.26 -0.34
C THR A 148 9.65 -10.13 -1.42
N VAL A 149 10.27 -8.96 -1.50
CA VAL A 149 11.39 -8.66 -2.38
C VAL A 149 12.50 -8.06 -1.54
N LEU A 150 13.67 -8.70 -1.53
CA LEU A 150 14.89 -8.11 -1.00
C LEU A 150 15.56 -7.29 -2.09
N ASP A 151 15.77 -6.01 -1.84
CA ASP A 151 16.65 -5.16 -2.62
C ASP A 151 18.09 -5.42 -2.18
N ASN A 152 18.85 -6.10 -3.01
CA ASN A 152 20.23 -6.52 -2.70
C ASN A 152 21.21 -5.33 -2.62
N ASN A 153 20.83 -4.17 -3.16
CA ASN A 153 21.66 -2.97 -3.14
C ASN A 153 21.51 -2.20 -1.83
N THR A 154 20.29 -2.11 -1.30
CA THR A 154 19.97 -1.31 -0.10
C THR A 154 19.82 -2.16 1.15
N GLY A 155 19.63 -3.47 1.01
CA GLY A 155 19.28 -4.38 2.12
C GLY A 155 17.84 -4.22 2.60
N LEU A 156 17.02 -3.41 1.91
CA LEU A 156 15.62 -3.25 2.22
C LEU A 156 14.81 -4.47 1.75
N THR A 157 13.89 -4.91 2.59
CA THR A 157 12.90 -5.93 2.20
C THR A 157 11.54 -5.28 2.07
N TRP A 158 10.89 -5.49 0.95
CA TRP A 158 9.59 -4.91 0.57
C TRP A 158 8.50 -5.98 0.53
N LEU A 159 7.27 -5.64 0.85
CA LEU A 159 6.15 -6.44 0.36
C LEU A 159 6.11 -6.36 -1.16
N ARG A 160 5.88 -7.50 -1.82
CA ARG A 160 5.96 -7.59 -3.28
C ARG A 160 4.84 -6.85 -4.00
N TYR A 161 3.70 -6.73 -3.34
CA TYR A 161 2.48 -6.16 -3.92
C TYR A 161 2.04 -4.95 -3.10
N PRO A 162 1.78 -3.81 -3.76
CA PRO A 162 1.13 -2.69 -3.11
C PRO A 162 -0.24 -3.10 -2.58
N SER A 163 -0.61 -2.54 -1.45
CA SER A 163 -1.90 -2.80 -0.83
C SER A 163 -3.03 -1.97 -1.47
N LEU A 164 -4.18 -2.01 -0.84
CA LEU A 164 -5.35 -1.20 -1.18
C LEU A 164 -5.05 0.30 -1.11
N LYS A 165 -5.85 1.10 -1.81
CA LYS A 165 -5.82 2.56 -1.70
C LYS A 165 -6.31 3.02 -0.32
N MET A 166 -5.50 3.82 0.35
CA MET A 166 -5.72 4.30 1.72
C MET A 166 -5.32 5.76 1.85
N GLY A 167 -5.88 6.47 2.84
CA GLY A 167 -5.39 7.78 3.23
C GLY A 167 -4.10 7.69 4.03
N ALA A 168 -3.26 8.71 3.95
CA ALA A 168 -2.06 8.81 4.79
C ALA A 168 -2.39 9.03 6.27
N LYS A 169 -3.57 9.57 6.58
CA LYS A 169 -4.07 9.78 7.94
C LYS A 169 -5.59 9.84 7.95
N SER A 170 -6.21 9.16 8.90
CA SER A 170 -7.65 9.29 9.15
C SER A 170 -7.94 10.64 9.83
N ASN A 171 -8.90 11.40 9.30
CA ASN A 171 -9.36 12.63 9.90
C ASN A 171 -10.58 12.44 10.82
N GLY A 172 -10.91 11.19 11.18
CA GLY A 172 -12.11 10.88 11.97
C GLY A 172 -13.45 11.14 11.25
N ALA A 173 -13.40 11.67 10.03
CA ALA A 173 -14.56 11.88 9.19
C ALA A 173 -14.52 10.89 8.02
N LEU A 174 -15.50 10.02 7.93
CA LEU A 174 -15.71 9.04 6.86
C LEU A 174 -16.11 9.76 5.55
N ILE A 175 -15.20 10.49 4.91
CA ILE A 175 -15.59 11.37 3.82
C ILE A 175 -15.48 10.71 2.44
N TYR A 176 -14.67 9.63 2.28
CA TYR A 176 -14.55 8.96 0.99
C TYR A 176 -14.52 7.44 1.11
N ARG A 177 -15.34 6.77 0.31
CA ARG A 177 -15.57 5.31 0.31
C ARG A 177 -14.32 4.43 0.09
N GLU A 178 -13.23 5.00 -0.43
CA GLU A 178 -11.99 4.28 -0.72
C GLU A 178 -10.88 4.56 0.30
N SER A 179 -11.03 5.56 1.18
CA SER A 179 -10.04 5.96 2.19
C SER A 179 -10.44 5.62 3.63
N LEU A 180 -11.18 4.53 3.82
CA LEU A 180 -11.63 4.08 5.15
C LEU A 180 -10.50 3.58 6.02
N TYR A 181 -9.37 3.23 5.42
CA TYR A 181 -8.17 2.86 6.12
C TYR A 181 -7.14 3.97 6.05
N ASP A 182 -6.43 4.18 7.13
CA ASP A 182 -5.18 4.91 7.06
C ASP A 182 -3.99 3.93 6.98
N ILE A 183 -2.88 4.44 6.47
CA ILE A 183 -1.67 3.65 6.29
C ILE A 183 -1.10 3.13 7.62
N TRP A 184 -1.39 3.79 8.72
CA TRP A 184 -0.89 3.42 10.06
C TRP A 184 -1.70 2.28 10.66
N ALA A 185 -3.02 2.29 10.47
CA ALA A 185 -3.88 1.18 10.87
C ALA A 185 -3.53 -0.10 10.07
N TYR A 186 -3.28 0.06 8.76
CA TYR A 186 -2.81 -1.03 7.91
C TYR A 186 -1.45 -1.57 8.36
N LEU A 187 -0.50 -0.69 8.64
CA LEU A 187 0.82 -1.05 9.14
C LEU A 187 0.73 -1.84 10.46
N ALA A 188 -0.08 -1.33 11.42
CA ALA A 188 -0.28 -1.99 12.70
C ALA A 188 -0.88 -3.39 12.52
N ALA A 189 -1.89 -3.54 11.66
CA ALA A 189 -2.53 -4.82 11.38
C ALA A 189 -1.57 -5.80 10.68
N ALA A 190 -0.77 -5.33 9.72
CA ALA A 190 0.23 -6.15 9.03
C ALA A 190 1.31 -6.67 9.99
N ASN A 191 1.79 -5.83 10.92
CA ASN A 191 2.76 -6.22 11.95
C ASN A 191 2.15 -7.18 12.98
N ALA A 192 0.94 -6.91 13.45
CA ALA A 192 0.25 -7.79 14.39
C ALA A 192 0.01 -9.21 13.80
N ALA A 193 -0.31 -9.27 12.51
CA ALA A 193 -0.51 -10.53 11.79
C ALA A 193 0.77 -11.17 11.28
N SER A 194 1.93 -10.55 11.47
CA SER A 194 3.23 -11.01 10.98
C SER A 194 3.24 -11.35 9.49
N VAL A 195 2.72 -10.44 8.66
CA VAL A 195 2.65 -10.61 7.21
C VAL A 195 4.04 -10.93 6.65
N GLY A 196 4.13 -11.96 5.80
CA GLY A 196 5.39 -12.43 5.24
C GLY A 196 6.36 -13.01 6.27
N GLY A 197 5.89 -13.31 7.49
CA GLY A 197 6.70 -13.80 8.60
C GLY A 197 7.46 -12.71 9.37
N TYR A 198 7.11 -11.43 9.16
CA TYR A 198 7.77 -10.28 9.78
C TYR A 198 6.78 -9.38 10.51
N ASN A 199 7.20 -8.77 11.62
CA ASN A 199 6.40 -7.87 12.45
C ASN A 199 7.06 -6.48 12.66
N ASP A 200 8.05 -6.16 11.85
CA ASP A 200 8.83 -4.91 11.87
C ASP A 200 8.68 -4.11 10.57
N TRP A 201 7.56 -4.27 9.89
CA TRP A 201 7.19 -3.47 8.73
C TRP A 201 7.06 -2.00 9.11
N ARG A 202 7.36 -1.13 8.17
CA ARG A 202 7.17 0.32 8.29
C ARG A 202 6.73 0.92 6.96
N ILE A 203 6.22 2.14 7.01
CA ILE A 203 5.97 2.94 5.81
C ILE A 203 7.32 3.45 5.30
N PRO A 204 7.64 3.31 4.01
CA PRO A 204 8.88 3.83 3.45
C PRO A 204 8.92 5.36 3.48
N ASN A 205 10.11 5.94 3.57
CA ASN A 205 10.28 7.34 3.26
C ASN A 205 10.29 7.57 1.73
N VAL A 206 10.17 8.84 1.30
CA VAL A 206 10.06 9.16 -0.13
C VAL A 206 11.33 8.80 -0.91
N THR A 207 12.50 8.89 -0.28
CA THR A 207 13.79 8.54 -0.91
C THR A 207 13.90 7.03 -1.14
N GLU A 208 13.43 6.22 -0.19
CA GLU A 208 13.39 4.76 -0.37
C GLU A 208 12.47 4.36 -1.52
N LEU A 209 11.29 4.99 -1.65
CA LEU A 209 10.42 4.75 -2.80
C LEU A 209 11.11 5.12 -4.12
N HIS A 210 11.85 6.22 -4.13
CA HIS A 210 12.59 6.65 -5.31
C HIS A 210 13.64 5.62 -5.76
N THR A 211 14.26 4.87 -4.84
CA THR A 211 15.24 3.84 -5.22
C THR A 211 14.66 2.74 -6.09
N LEU A 212 13.35 2.49 -6.02
CA LEU A 212 12.69 1.47 -6.84
C LEU A 212 12.42 1.91 -8.28
N ALA A 213 12.40 3.22 -8.57
CA ALA A 213 12.04 3.75 -9.88
C ALA A 213 13.06 3.37 -10.95
N GLU A 214 12.60 2.81 -12.05
CA GLU A 214 13.39 2.56 -13.27
C GLU A 214 12.91 3.54 -14.34
N TYR A 215 13.76 4.51 -14.70
CA TYR A 215 13.44 5.60 -15.63
C TYR A 215 13.57 5.14 -17.09
N GLU A 216 12.67 4.26 -17.50
CA GLU A 216 12.55 3.83 -18.89
C GLU A 216 11.21 4.31 -19.46
N TYR A 217 11.29 5.05 -20.57
CA TYR A 217 10.08 5.62 -21.18
C TYR A 217 9.05 4.53 -21.52
N PRO A 218 7.75 4.75 -21.31
CA PRO A 218 7.12 6.04 -20.95
C PRO A 218 6.88 6.26 -19.44
N GLN A 219 7.26 5.35 -18.58
CA GLN A 219 7.02 5.43 -17.13
C GLN A 219 8.26 5.04 -16.33
N ALA A 220 8.26 5.38 -15.04
CA ALA A 220 9.33 5.05 -14.09
C ALA A 220 8.93 3.91 -13.14
N TYR A 221 8.25 2.88 -13.63
CA TYR A 221 7.80 1.78 -12.80
C TYR A 221 8.97 0.97 -12.21
N PRO A 222 8.80 0.41 -11.01
CA PRO A 222 9.73 -0.56 -10.47
C PRO A 222 9.88 -1.78 -11.38
N ASN A 223 10.98 -2.50 -11.22
CA ASN A 223 11.26 -3.74 -11.95
C ASN A 223 10.05 -4.68 -11.97
N SER A 224 9.52 -4.99 -13.13
CA SER A 224 8.27 -5.75 -13.29
C SER A 224 8.37 -7.21 -12.87
N THR A 225 9.58 -7.80 -12.86
CA THR A 225 9.81 -9.15 -12.36
C THR A 225 9.77 -9.18 -10.84
N ALA A 226 10.38 -8.18 -10.20
CA ALA A 226 10.37 -8.04 -8.75
C ALA A 226 8.98 -7.59 -8.25
N PHE A 227 8.37 -6.59 -8.90
CA PHE A 227 7.12 -5.93 -8.51
C PHE A 227 6.08 -5.98 -9.64
N PRO A 228 5.41 -7.11 -9.89
CA PRO A 228 4.61 -7.33 -11.10
C PRO A 228 3.29 -6.56 -11.15
N SER A 229 2.84 -5.99 -10.03
CA SER A 229 1.54 -5.30 -9.95
C SER A 229 1.60 -3.80 -10.21
N PHE A 230 2.78 -3.24 -10.49
CA PHE A 230 2.89 -1.83 -10.85
C PHE A 230 2.45 -1.62 -12.30
N GLY A 231 1.57 -0.63 -12.51
CA GLY A 231 1.01 -0.27 -13.81
C GLY A 231 0.22 1.03 -13.71
N VAL A 232 -0.43 1.43 -14.79
CA VAL A 232 -1.17 2.72 -14.90
C VAL A 232 -2.18 2.99 -13.77
N SER A 233 -2.71 1.94 -13.14
CA SER A 233 -3.65 2.06 -12.02
C SER A 233 -2.97 2.33 -10.68
N LEU A 234 -1.65 2.16 -10.57
CA LEU A 234 -0.85 2.30 -9.35
C LEU A 234 0.05 3.53 -9.41
N ALA A 235 -0.52 4.68 -9.75
CA ALA A 235 0.24 5.90 -9.96
C ALA A 235 0.97 6.39 -8.70
N GLY A 236 0.35 6.34 -7.52
CA GLY A 236 0.91 6.93 -6.29
C GLY A 236 1.07 5.92 -5.16
N ILE A 237 2.23 5.96 -4.50
CA ILE A 237 2.53 5.22 -3.26
C ILE A 237 2.84 6.21 -2.15
N TRP A 238 2.13 6.12 -1.03
CA TRP A 238 2.37 6.93 0.15
C TRP A 238 3.74 6.68 0.77
N SER A 239 4.35 7.76 1.27
CA SER A 239 5.53 7.70 2.12
C SER A 239 5.21 8.15 3.55
N SER A 240 6.13 7.85 4.48
CA SER A 240 6.12 8.42 5.85
C SER A 240 6.61 9.87 5.90
N THR A 241 7.13 10.40 4.80
CA THR A 241 7.69 11.75 4.73
C THR A 241 6.55 12.78 4.71
N VAL A 242 6.55 13.67 5.70
CA VAL A 242 5.58 14.78 5.78
C VAL A 242 6.02 15.90 4.85
N ASP A 243 5.05 16.57 4.23
CA ASP A 243 5.31 17.81 3.50
C ASP A 243 5.63 18.94 4.50
N VAL A 244 6.88 19.37 4.52
CA VAL A 244 7.37 20.39 5.47
C VAL A 244 6.73 21.76 5.27
N TYR A 245 6.21 22.04 4.09
CA TYR A 245 5.58 23.33 3.79
C TYR A 245 4.14 23.40 4.27
N ASN A 246 3.38 22.29 4.12
CA ASN A 246 1.97 22.22 4.49
C ASN A 246 1.74 21.48 5.83
N GLY A 247 2.79 21.09 6.51
CA GLY A 247 2.73 20.44 7.82
C GLY A 247 2.02 19.10 7.80
N SER A 248 1.43 18.71 8.94
CA SER A 248 0.84 17.40 9.14
C SER A 248 -0.44 17.10 8.33
N ALA A 249 -0.91 18.05 7.50
CA ALA A 249 -2.09 17.85 6.65
C ALA A 249 -1.77 17.15 5.32
N ARG A 250 -0.49 17.06 4.96
CA ARG A 250 -0.02 16.44 3.71
C ARG A 250 1.17 15.53 3.95
N HIS A 251 1.23 14.46 3.18
CA HIS A 251 2.40 13.59 3.08
C HIS A 251 2.92 13.56 1.66
N CYS A 252 4.22 13.26 1.52
CA CYS A 252 4.81 12.99 0.23
C CYS A 252 4.39 11.61 -0.27
N TYR A 253 4.26 11.47 -1.57
CA TYR A 253 4.07 10.21 -2.25
C TYR A 253 5.01 10.13 -3.46
N TYR A 254 5.30 8.94 -3.95
CA TYR A 254 6.00 8.75 -5.20
C TYR A 254 5.03 8.31 -6.29
N ASN A 255 5.06 9.04 -7.41
CA ASN A 255 4.23 8.73 -8.58
C ASN A 255 5.09 8.03 -9.63
N TYR A 256 5.01 6.71 -9.69
CA TYR A 256 5.77 5.92 -10.65
C TYR A 256 5.31 6.09 -12.10
N PHE A 257 4.08 6.51 -12.33
CA PHE A 257 3.62 6.86 -13.68
C PHE A 257 4.32 8.12 -14.21
N ALA A 258 4.46 9.13 -13.37
CA ALA A 258 5.11 10.40 -13.73
C ALA A 258 6.63 10.43 -13.47
N GLY A 259 7.17 9.42 -12.77
CA GLY A 259 8.59 9.36 -12.42
C GLY A 259 9.02 10.43 -11.42
N CYS A 260 8.12 10.95 -10.61
CA CYS A 260 8.40 12.03 -9.68
C CYS A 260 7.69 11.83 -8.34
N PHE A 261 8.16 12.54 -7.32
CA PHE A 261 7.45 12.65 -6.06
C PHE A 261 6.58 13.91 -6.04
N GLY A 262 5.49 13.83 -5.29
CA GLY A 262 4.58 14.93 -5.02
C GLY A 262 4.15 14.94 -3.56
N ASN A 263 3.31 15.88 -3.20
CA ASN A 263 2.62 15.89 -1.92
C ASN A 263 1.11 15.95 -2.16
N GLU A 264 0.35 15.35 -1.27
CA GLU A 264 -1.10 15.32 -1.38
C GLU A 264 -1.75 15.36 0.00
N HIS A 265 -3.02 15.76 0.05
CA HIS A 265 -3.78 15.80 1.28
C HIS A 265 -3.94 14.39 1.85
N ASN A 266 -3.79 14.26 3.17
CA ASN A 266 -3.76 12.97 3.87
C ASN A 266 -4.99 12.07 3.65
N THR A 267 -6.10 12.65 3.21
CA THR A 267 -7.33 11.89 2.89
C THR A 267 -7.38 11.38 1.45
N THR A 268 -6.44 11.76 0.59
CA THR A 268 -6.38 11.27 -0.79
C THR A 268 -6.03 9.78 -0.80
N PRO A 269 -6.76 8.93 -1.53
CA PRO A 269 -6.52 7.50 -1.52
C PRO A 269 -5.39 7.12 -2.48
N TRP A 270 -4.20 6.86 -1.95
CA TRP A 270 -3.07 6.26 -2.66
C TRP A 270 -2.73 4.88 -2.11
N PHE A 271 -1.93 4.13 -2.84
CA PHE A 271 -1.47 2.80 -2.42
C PHE A 271 -0.38 2.89 -1.34
N VAL A 272 -0.15 1.77 -0.67
CA VAL A 272 0.93 1.58 0.30
C VAL A 272 1.78 0.39 -0.10
N LEU A 273 3.08 0.54 -0.01
CA LEU A 273 4.05 -0.53 -0.14
C LEU A 273 4.86 -0.57 1.17
N LEU A 274 4.72 -1.64 1.94
CA LEU A 274 5.46 -1.74 3.20
C LEU A 274 6.90 -2.17 2.96
N VAL A 275 7.79 -1.66 3.80
CA VAL A 275 9.22 -1.94 3.79
C VAL A 275 9.71 -2.27 5.20
N ARG A 276 10.78 -3.06 5.29
CA ARG A 276 11.52 -3.34 6.53
C ARG A 276 13.02 -3.37 6.29
N GLY A 277 13.80 -3.37 7.38
CA GLY A 277 15.26 -3.39 7.30
C GLY A 277 15.84 -2.07 6.80
N GLY A 278 16.97 -2.16 6.18
CA GLY A 278 17.85 -1.05 5.87
C GLY A 278 18.92 -0.89 6.95
N THR A 279 20.09 -0.41 6.56
CA THR A 279 21.14 -0.03 7.54
C THR A 279 20.78 1.33 8.13
N ALA A 280 20.68 1.40 9.45
CA ALA A 280 20.56 2.66 10.17
C ALA A 280 21.82 3.52 9.98
#